data_d141d919f483ee0736d24d155ce23fb2
#
_entry.id   d141d919f483ee0736d24d155ce23fb2
#
_cell.length_a   1.000
_cell.length_b   1.000
_cell.length_c   1.000
_cell.angle_alpha   90.00
_cell.angle_beta   90.00
_cell.angle_gamma   90.00
#
_symmetry.space_group_name_H-M   'P 1'
#
loop_
_entity.id
_entity.type
_entity.pdbx_description
1 polymer ?
#
loop_
_entity_poly.entity_id
_entity_poly.type
_entity_poly.pdbx_seq_one_letter_code
_entity_poly.pdbx_strand_id
1 'polypeptide(L)'
;MYKLSIVVPIYMVENYIERCAISLFQQTLSDVEFIFIDDRSPDKSVDVLKQVISNFTSLQDSIRIVEHPNNRGLAAARITGIKQARGEYIAFCDSDDWVDSNLYEQMYEVAKRNDADLVYCNFEMEYLSKTKVADLPKKQNVDDYIRFMMMGAIPFYSWIRLYRKNILQERVDELYQLGINMWEDVLMNMRLSFCLKQIAFCPVAGYHYNQCNLNSYTFVRSEQSQRNILEVVRLVSLVVEKWQIFM
;
A
#
# COMPACT_ATOMS: atom_id res chain seq x y z
N MET A 1 -16.50 -14.99 -2.41
CA MET A 1 -15.07 -14.76 -2.77
C MET A 1 -14.85 -13.25 -2.68
N TYR A 2 -13.84 -12.78 -1.96
CA TYR A 2 -13.60 -11.33 -1.85
C TYR A 2 -13.10 -10.73 -3.16
N LYS A 3 -13.59 -9.54 -3.47
CA LYS A 3 -13.10 -8.70 -4.58
C LYS A 3 -11.75 -8.06 -4.26
N LEU A 4 -11.61 -7.62 -2.99
CA LEU A 4 -10.45 -6.86 -2.54
C LEU A 4 -9.98 -7.33 -1.17
N SER A 5 -8.68 -7.44 -0.98
CA SER A 5 -8.02 -7.52 0.32
C SER A 5 -7.29 -6.20 0.59
N ILE A 6 -7.60 -5.53 1.69
CA ILE A 6 -6.89 -4.33 2.13
C ILE A 6 -5.94 -4.73 3.25
N VAL A 7 -4.65 -4.53 3.03
CA VAL A 7 -3.57 -4.83 3.99
C VAL A 7 -3.16 -3.56 4.71
N VAL A 8 -3.23 -3.59 6.04
CA VAL A 8 -2.95 -2.43 6.91
C VAL A 8 -1.88 -2.82 7.93
N PRO A 9 -0.62 -2.42 7.75
CA PRO A 9 0.42 -2.59 8.76
C PRO A 9 0.16 -1.70 9.98
N ILE A 10 0.36 -2.22 11.19
CA ILE A 10 0.17 -1.50 12.46
C ILE A 10 1.47 -1.49 13.26
N TYR A 11 1.97 -0.30 13.59
CA TYR A 11 3.04 -0.10 14.55
C TYR A 11 3.09 1.35 15.04
N MET A 12 2.83 1.57 16.35
CA MET A 12 2.85 2.89 17.01
C MET A 12 1.94 3.94 16.37
N VAL A 13 0.66 3.61 16.18
CA VAL A 13 -0.35 4.44 15.48
C VAL A 13 -1.63 4.63 16.30
N GLU A 14 -1.57 4.53 17.64
CA GLU A 14 -2.74 4.65 18.53
C GLU A 14 -3.57 5.92 18.31
N ASN A 15 -2.94 7.01 17.86
CA ASN A 15 -3.59 8.29 17.60
C ASN A 15 -4.27 8.39 16.21
N TYR A 16 -4.06 7.41 15.33
CA TYR A 16 -4.46 7.46 13.92
C TYR A 16 -5.34 6.31 13.49
N ILE A 17 -5.11 5.11 14.05
CA ILE A 17 -5.73 3.85 13.62
C ILE A 17 -7.26 3.88 13.67
N GLU A 18 -7.88 4.64 14.57
CA GLU A 18 -9.33 4.80 14.65
C GLU A 18 -9.88 5.40 13.35
N ARG A 19 -9.36 6.54 12.91
CA ARG A 19 -9.78 7.20 11.67
C ARG A 19 -9.53 6.32 10.46
N CYS A 20 -8.36 5.69 10.37
CA CYS A 20 -8.00 4.76 9.31
C CYS A 20 -9.03 3.63 9.22
N ALA A 21 -9.28 2.91 10.31
CA ALA A 21 -10.18 1.77 10.34
C ALA A 21 -11.64 2.17 10.00
N ILE A 22 -12.13 3.28 10.55
CA ILE A 22 -13.48 3.78 10.23
C ILE A 22 -13.63 4.06 8.74
N SER A 23 -12.66 4.74 8.12
CA SER A 23 -12.70 5.07 6.69
C SER A 23 -12.69 3.83 5.80
N LEU A 24 -11.95 2.79 6.20
CA LEU A 24 -11.92 1.50 5.53
C LEU A 24 -13.24 0.73 5.68
N PHE A 25 -13.85 0.71 6.87
CA PHE A 25 -15.09 -0.01 7.12
C PHE A 25 -16.33 0.65 6.49
N GLN A 26 -16.20 1.89 6.05
CA GLN A 26 -17.25 2.64 5.35
C GLN A 26 -17.17 2.55 3.82
N GLN A 27 -16.34 1.65 3.28
CA GLN A 27 -16.21 1.51 1.82
C GLN A 27 -17.53 1.04 1.18
N THR A 28 -17.85 1.61 0.01
CA THR A 28 -19.03 1.25 -0.79
C THR A 28 -18.84 -0.06 -1.55
N LEU A 29 -17.59 -0.45 -1.84
CA LEU A 29 -17.28 -1.74 -2.45
C LEU A 29 -17.68 -2.88 -1.53
N SER A 30 -18.57 -3.78 -1.98
CA SER A 30 -18.90 -5.01 -1.30
C SER A 30 -17.81 -6.08 -1.45
N ASP A 31 -17.84 -7.11 -0.60
CA ASP A 31 -16.91 -8.25 -0.66
C ASP A 31 -15.44 -7.84 -0.47
N VAL A 32 -15.20 -6.98 0.52
CA VAL A 32 -13.86 -6.55 0.94
C VAL A 32 -13.47 -7.28 2.22
N GLU A 33 -12.23 -7.75 2.30
CA GLU A 33 -11.62 -8.19 3.57
C GLU A 33 -10.53 -7.20 4.00
N PHE A 34 -10.41 -7.03 5.30
CA PHE A 34 -9.45 -6.13 5.94
C PHE A 34 -8.45 -6.96 6.76
N ILE A 35 -7.17 -6.81 6.46
CA ILE A 35 -6.09 -7.61 7.07
C ILE A 35 -5.15 -6.65 7.78
N PHE A 36 -5.34 -6.51 9.07
CA PHE A 36 -4.49 -5.71 9.93
C PHE A 36 -3.31 -6.55 10.41
N ILE A 37 -2.08 -6.08 10.18
CA ILE A 37 -0.87 -6.78 10.61
C ILE A 37 -0.26 -6.01 11.78
N ASP A 38 -0.48 -6.52 12.99
CA ASP A 38 0.19 -6.00 14.17
C ASP A 38 1.65 -6.45 14.20
N ASP A 39 2.55 -5.53 13.88
CA ASP A 39 3.99 -5.76 13.94
C ASP A 39 4.54 -5.59 15.38
N ARG A 40 3.80 -6.13 16.35
CA ARG A 40 4.10 -6.07 17.78
C ARG A 40 4.15 -4.63 18.29
N SER A 41 3.09 -3.88 18.03
CA SER A 41 2.97 -2.49 18.49
C SER A 41 3.01 -2.39 20.02
N PRO A 42 3.90 -1.56 20.59
CA PRO A 42 4.02 -1.44 22.06
C PRO A 42 2.98 -0.50 22.69
N ASP A 43 2.21 0.23 21.86
CA ASP A 43 1.20 1.19 22.27
C ASP A 43 -0.22 0.59 22.26
N LYS A 44 -1.26 1.40 22.34
CA LYS A 44 -2.66 0.97 22.37
C LYS A 44 -3.30 0.81 20.97
N SER A 45 -2.53 0.80 19.89
CA SER A 45 -3.05 0.73 18.51
C SER A 45 -4.02 -0.42 18.32
N VAL A 46 -3.68 -1.63 18.79
CA VAL A 46 -4.53 -2.81 18.64
C VAL A 46 -5.80 -2.73 19.51
N ASP A 47 -5.70 -2.17 20.71
CA ASP A 47 -6.87 -2.00 21.59
C ASP A 47 -7.86 -1.00 20.99
N VAL A 48 -7.37 0.13 20.47
CA VAL A 48 -8.21 1.11 19.75
C VAL A 48 -8.87 0.46 18.53
N LEU A 49 -8.11 -0.29 17.72
CA LEU A 49 -8.69 -1.01 16.57
C LEU A 49 -9.80 -1.96 16.98
N LYS A 50 -9.60 -2.76 18.04
CA LYS A 50 -10.64 -3.69 18.54
C LYS A 50 -11.91 -2.98 19.00
N GLN A 51 -11.77 -1.81 19.62
CA GLN A 51 -12.93 -0.96 19.98
C GLN A 51 -13.69 -0.50 18.74
N VAL A 52 -12.99 -0.05 17.69
CA VAL A 52 -13.62 0.31 16.41
C VAL A 52 -14.35 -0.88 15.80
N ILE A 53 -13.70 -2.05 15.71
CA ILE A 53 -14.29 -3.27 15.14
C ILE A 53 -15.58 -3.64 15.86
N SER A 54 -15.68 -3.45 17.17
CA SER A 54 -16.88 -3.79 17.94
C SER A 54 -18.13 -3.00 17.50
N ASN A 55 -17.96 -1.83 16.88
CA ASN A 55 -19.03 -1.00 16.33
C ASN A 55 -19.47 -1.42 14.91
N PHE A 56 -18.69 -2.28 14.23
CA PHE A 56 -18.95 -2.74 12.86
C PHE A 56 -19.24 -4.25 12.83
N THR A 57 -20.27 -4.68 13.56
CA THR A 57 -20.60 -6.10 13.76
C THR A 57 -20.88 -6.87 12.47
N SER A 58 -21.40 -6.20 11.44
CA SER A 58 -21.64 -6.80 10.11
C SER A 58 -20.38 -7.15 9.33
N LEU A 59 -19.22 -6.60 9.71
CA LEU A 59 -17.94 -6.82 9.02
C LEU A 59 -16.99 -7.77 9.76
N GLN A 60 -17.38 -8.27 10.94
CA GLN A 60 -16.47 -9.06 11.80
C GLN A 60 -15.83 -10.24 11.08
N ASP A 61 -16.57 -10.97 10.25
CA ASP A 61 -16.08 -12.11 9.49
C ASP A 61 -15.10 -11.71 8.36
N SER A 62 -15.11 -10.43 7.98
CA SER A 62 -14.25 -9.87 6.94
C SER A 62 -13.01 -9.17 7.50
N ILE A 63 -12.88 -9.04 8.82
CA ILE A 63 -11.77 -8.38 9.47
C ILE A 63 -10.88 -9.42 10.15
N ARG A 64 -9.58 -9.34 9.91
CA ARG A 64 -8.58 -10.18 10.57
C ARG A 64 -7.44 -9.33 11.12
N ILE A 65 -7.04 -9.63 12.36
CA ILE A 65 -5.82 -9.09 12.96
C ILE A 65 -4.82 -10.25 13.03
N VAL A 66 -3.67 -10.07 12.40
CA VAL A 66 -2.54 -11.03 12.42
C VAL A 66 -1.40 -10.40 13.19
N GLU A 67 -1.03 -11.02 14.31
CA GLU A 67 0.01 -10.52 15.19
C GLU A 67 1.37 -11.18 14.87
N HIS A 68 2.42 -10.39 14.75
CA HIS A 68 3.78 -10.89 14.72
C HIS A 68 4.31 -11.18 16.13
N PRO A 69 5.14 -12.21 16.32
CA PRO A 69 5.69 -12.52 17.64
C PRO A 69 6.66 -11.44 18.17
N ASN A 70 7.25 -10.66 17.27
CA ASN A 70 8.13 -9.53 17.53
C ASN A 70 8.06 -8.54 16.36
N ASN A 71 8.55 -7.31 16.57
CA ASN A 71 8.65 -6.34 15.47
C ASN A 71 9.59 -6.86 14.37
N ARG A 72 9.08 -6.96 13.15
CA ARG A 72 9.79 -7.46 11.95
C ARG A 72 9.95 -6.39 10.86
N GLY A 73 9.32 -5.24 11.07
CA GLY A 73 9.34 -4.09 10.17
C GLY A 73 8.29 -4.12 9.06
N LEU A 74 8.13 -2.96 8.41
CA LEU A 74 7.07 -2.69 7.45
C LEU A 74 7.05 -3.67 6.27
N ALA A 75 8.23 -3.99 5.71
CA ALA A 75 8.34 -4.97 4.63
C ALA A 75 7.78 -6.34 5.04
N ALA A 76 8.11 -6.82 6.24
CA ALA A 76 7.60 -8.10 6.75
C ALA A 76 6.08 -8.07 6.98
N ALA A 77 5.55 -6.96 7.47
CA ALA A 77 4.12 -6.78 7.66
C ALA A 77 3.36 -6.85 6.32
N ARG A 78 3.86 -6.16 5.28
CA ARG A 78 3.27 -6.22 3.93
C ARG A 78 3.36 -7.63 3.33
N ILE A 79 4.50 -8.32 3.46
CA ILE A 79 4.65 -9.72 3.03
C ILE A 79 3.61 -10.62 3.71
N THR A 80 3.44 -10.49 5.03
CA THR A 80 2.46 -11.27 5.79
C THR A 80 1.05 -10.99 5.27
N GLY A 81 0.69 -9.73 5.05
CA GLY A 81 -0.61 -9.34 4.53
C GLY A 81 -0.89 -9.91 3.13
N ILE A 82 0.09 -9.81 2.22
CA ILE A 82 -0.01 -10.38 0.86
C ILE A 82 -0.26 -11.90 0.94
N LYS A 83 0.50 -12.63 1.76
CA LYS A 83 0.34 -14.09 1.93
C LYS A 83 -1.04 -14.47 2.50
N GLN A 84 -1.63 -13.60 3.31
CA GLN A 84 -2.95 -13.81 3.92
C GLN A 84 -4.11 -13.39 3.03
N ALA A 85 -3.88 -12.61 1.97
CA ALA A 85 -4.91 -12.04 1.11
C ALA A 85 -5.65 -13.12 0.31
N ARG A 86 -6.99 -13.00 0.25
CA ARG A 86 -7.91 -13.90 -0.46
C ARG A 86 -8.65 -13.21 -1.60
N GLY A 87 -8.66 -11.87 -1.61
CA GLY A 87 -9.34 -11.06 -2.62
C GLY A 87 -8.75 -11.25 -4.01
N GLU A 88 -9.51 -10.91 -5.01
CA GLU A 88 -9.05 -10.90 -6.41
C GLU A 88 -7.92 -9.87 -6.61
N TYR A 89 -8.04 -8.72 -5.92
CA TYR A 89 -7.02 -7.67 -5.87
C TYR A 89 -6.54 -7.43 -4.44
N ILE A 90 -5.38 -6.79 -4.32
CA ILE A 90 -4.77 -6.36 -3.04
C ILE A 90 -4.52 -4.86 -3.11
N ALA A 91 -4.93 -4.14 -2.06
CA ALA A 91 -4.54 -2.76 -1.79
C ALA A 91 -3.77 -2.69 -0.46
N PHE A 92 -2.98 -1.64 -0.31
CA PHE A 92 -2.35 -1.28 0.95
C PHE A 92 -2.95 0.02 1.46
N CYS A 93 -3.09 0.15 2.76
CA CYS A 93 -3.39 1.40 3.43
C CYS A 93 -2.45 1.56 4.62
N ASP A 94 -1.74 2.68 4.69
CA ASP A 94 -0.91 2.97 5.86
C ASP A 94 -1.81 3.41 7.01
N SER A 95 -1.53 2.94 8.21
CA SER A 95 -2.46 3.01 9.36
C SER A 95 -2.57 4.41 9.99
N ASP A 96 -1.78 5.37 9.54
CA ASP A 96 -1.89 6.79 9.88
C ASP A 96 -2.63 7.64 8.83
N ASP A 97 -3.07 7.01 7.72
CA ASP A 97 -3.82 7.61 6.62
C ASP A 97 -5.32 7.28 6.69
N TRP A 98 -6.11 7.79 5.74
CA TRP A 98 -7.53 7.44 5.56
C TRP A 98 -7.95 7.54 4.10
N VAL A 99 -9.14 7.05 3.78
CA VAL A 99 -9.63 6.97 2.41
C VAL A 99 -11.09 7.42 2.30
N ASP A 100 -11.46 7.94 1.12
CA ASP A 100 -12.86 8.19 0.78
C ASP A 100 -13.64 6.88 0.66
N SER A 101 -14.92 6.92 0.98
CA SER A 101 -15.78 5.73 1.03
C SER A 101 -15.93 5.00 -0.32
N ASN A 102 -15.73 5.67 -1.43
CA ASN A 102 -15.88 5.12 -2.79
C ASN A 102 -14.56 4.88 -3.54
N LEU A 103 -13.41 5.11 -2.90
CA LEU A 103 -12.10 4.98 -3.53
C LEU A 103 -11.91 3.60 -4.17
N TYR A 104 -12.03 2.57 -3.35
CA TYR A 104 -11.73 1.20 -3.80
C TYR A 104 -12.78 0.65 -4.76
N GLU A 105 -14.04 1.09 -4.69
CA GLU A 105 -15.05 0.76 -5.68
C GLU A 105 -14.66 1.29 -7.06
N GLN A 106 -14.29 2.56 -7.17
CA GLN A 106 -13.87 3.16 -8.42
C GLN A 106 -12.59 2.51 -8.99
N MET A 107 -11.59 2.24 -8.12
CA MET A 107 -10.37 1.55 -8.56
C MET A 107 -10.65 0.12 -9.03
N TYR A 108 -11.53 -0.63 -8.33
CA TYR A 108 -11.92 -1.98 -8.72
C TYR A 108 -12.66 -2.01 -10.05
N GLU A 109 -13.60 -1.10 -10.27
CA GLU A 109 -14.30 -0.96 -11.56
C GLU A 109 -13.34 -0.69 -12.72
N VAL A 110 -12.36 0.21 -12.51
CA VAL A 110 -11.31 0.49 -13.50
C VAL A 110 -10.48 -0.77 -13.75
N ALA A 111 -10.12 -1.51 -12.70
CA ALA A 111 -9.35 -2.75 -12.81
C ALA A 111 -10.09 -3.80 -13.65
N LYS A 112 -11.39 -3.99 -13.39
CA LYS A 112 -12.23 -4.98 -14.09
C LYS A 112 -12.48 -4.59 -15.55
N ARG A 113 -12.77 -3.31 -15.82
CA ARG A 113 -13.02 -2.79 -17.18
C ARG A 113 -11.82 -2.94 -18.10
N ASN A 114 -10.60 -2.83 -17.55
CA ASN A 114 -9.37 -2.88 -18.32
C ASN A 114 -8.63 -4.22 -18.20
N ASP A 115 -9.16 -5.19 -17.46
CA ASP A 115 -8.45 -6.43 -17.07
C ASP A 115 -7.04 -6.15 -16.54
N ALA A 116 -6.90 -5.10 -15.71
CA ALA A 116 -5.62 -4.55 -15.32
C ALA A 116 -4.92 -5.42 -14.27
N ASP A 117 -3.61 -5.55 -14.41
CA ASP A 117 -2.72 -6.13 -13.41
C ASP A 117 -2.46 -5.17 -12.26
N LEU A 118 -2.45 -3.86 -12.60
CA LEU A 118 -2.25 -2.78 -11.66
C LEU A 118 -3.12 -1.58 -12.05
N VAL A 119 -3.82 -1.01 -11.07
CA VAL A 119 -4.45 0.31 -11.18
C VAL A 119 -3.74 1.26 -10.23
N TYR A 120 -3.51 2.51 -10.65
CA TYR A 120 -3.03 3.56 -9.78
C TYR A 120 -3.94 4.79 -9.85
N CYS A 121 -3.95 5.60 -8.79
CA CYS A 121 -4.84 6.74 -8.66
C CYS A 121 -4.12 8.00 -8.21
N ASN A 122 -4.79 9.15 -8.31
CA ASN A 122 -4.40 10.38 -7.64
C ASN A 122 -4.54 10.24 -6.12
N PHE A 123 -4.02 11.21 -5.38
CA PHE A 123 -4.14 11.23 -3.92
C PHE A 123 -4.09 12.65 -3.38
N GLU A 124 -4.45 12.82 -2.13
CA GLU A 124 -4.40 14.08 -1.40
C GLU A 124 -3.32 14.03 -0.32
N MET A 125 -2.53 15.10 -0.21
CA MET A 125 -1.58 15.30 0.88
C MET A 125 -2.22 16.22 1.92
N GLU A 126 -2.39 15.71 3.13
CA GLU A 126 -3.09 16.38 4.22
C GLU A 126 -2.12 17.03 5.20
N TYR A 127 -2.09 18.34 5.20
CA TYR A 127 -1.33 19.17 6.12
C TYR A 127 -2.25 19.82 7.16
N LEU A 128 -1.70 20.34 8.25
CA LEU A 128 -2.47 21.00 9.32
C LEU A 128 -3.42 22.11 8.83
N SER A 129 -3.05 22.83 7.78
CA SER A 129 -3.79 24.03 7.33
C SER A 129 -4.23 23.97 5.87
N LYS A 130 -3.92 22.90 5.14
CA LYS A 130 -4.25 22.78 3.71
C LYS A 130 -4.19 21.34 3.25
N THR A 131 -5.00 21.03 2.25
CA THR A 131 -4.92 19.82 1.43
C THR A 131 -4.31 20.15 0.08
N LYS A 132 -3.48 19.26 -0.44
CA LYS A 132 -2.90 19.39 -1.77
C LYS A 132 -3.13 18.12 -2.56
N VAL A 133 -3.86 18.23 -3.67
CA VAL A 133 -4.07 17.13 -4.61
C VAL A 133 -2.78 16.86 -5.40
N ALA A 134 -2.38 15.60 -5.46
CA ALA A 134 -1.34 15.11 -6.35
C ALA A 134 -1.98 14.51 -7.60
N ASP A 135 -1.94 15.26 -8.68
CA ASP A 135 -2.49 14.89 -9.97
C ASP A 135 -1.42 14.14 -10.78
N LEU A 136 -1.61 12.84 -10.96
CA LEU A 136 -0.62 11.97 -11.57
C LEU A 136 -0.83 11.85 -13.09
N PRO A 137 0.25 11.73 -13.87
CA PRO A 137 0.14 11.55 -15.31
C PRO A 137 -0.53 10.22 -15.66
N LYS A 138 -1.59 10.27 -16.46
CA LYS A 138 -2.29 9.08 -16.98
C LYS A 138 -1.39 8.32 -17.96
N LYS A 139 -1.12 7.04 -17.67
CA LYS A 139 -0.41 6.11 -18.55
C LYS A 139 -1.27 4.88 -18.80
N GLN A 140 -1.14 4.30 -19.98
CA GLN A 140 -1.89 3.13 -20.42
C GLN A 140 -0.97 1.97 -20.83
N ASN A 141 0.29 2.24 -21.14
CA ASN A 141 1.27 1.19 -21.37
C ASN A 141 2.28 1.12 -20.22
N VAL A 142 2.82 -0.06 -20.02
CA VAL A 142 3.72 -0.38 -18.91
C VAL A 142 5.04 0.35 -19.01
N ASP A 143 5.61 0.48 -20.22
CA ASP A 143 6.93 1.10 -20.42
C ASP A 143 6.91 2.59 -20.04
N ASP A 144 5.88 3.33 -20.48
CA ASP A 144 5.71 4.72 -20.09
C ASP A 144 5.47 4.86 -18.59
N TYR A 145 4.69 3.96 -17.99
CA TYR A 145 4.46 3.96 -16.56
C TYR A 145 5.77 3.79 -15.78
N ILE A 146 6.62 2.82 -16.18
CA ILE A 146 7.95 2.60 -15.58
C ILE A 146 8.83 3.84 -15.74
N ARG A 147 8.90 4.41 -16.95
CA ARG A 147 9.67 5.64 -17.20
C ARG A 147 9.24 6.78 -16.31
N PHE A 148 7.93 7.00 -16.14
CA PHE A 148 7.40 8.08 -15.33
C PHE A 148 7.61 7.84 -13.83
N MET A 149 7.61 6.59 -13.36
CA MET A 149 8.06 6.26 -12.01
C MET A 149 9.54 6.56 -11.82
N MET A 150 10.41 6.15 -12.74
CA MET A 150 11.84 6.43 -12.67
C MET A 150 12.17 7.93 -12.72
N MET A 151 11.37 8.72 -13.41
CA MET A 151 11.48 10.19 -13.46
C MET A 151 10.90 10.88 -12.20
N GLY A 152 10.31 10.12 -11.26
CA GLY A 152 9.66 10.66 -10.07
C GLY A 152 8.31 11.35 -10.33
N ALA A 153 7.76 11.24 -11.55
CA ALA A 153 6.48 11.84 -11.89
C ALA A 153 5.28 10.98 -11.42
N ILE A 154 5.47 9.67 -11.24
CA ILE A 154 4.55 8.77 -10.56
C ILE A 154 5.30 8.22 -9.35
N PRO A 155 4.86 8.50 -8.10
CA PRO A 155 5.56 8.02 -6.92
C PRO A 155 5.42 6.50 -6.77
N PHE A 156 6.36 5.90 -6.03
CA PHE A 156 6.38 4.45 -5.79
C PHE A 156 5.42 3.99 -4.69
N TYR A 157 4.66 4.87 -4.07
CA TYR A 157 3.78 4.56 -2.93
C TYR A 157 2.85 3.39 -3.20
N SER A 158 2.94 2.33 -2.41
CA SER A 158 2.11 1.13 -2.59
C SER A 158 0.63 1.41 -2.37
N TRP A 159 0.28 2.39 -1.52
CA TRP A 159 -1.08 2.72 -1.14
C TRP A 159 -1.91 3.47 -2.21
N ILE A 160 -1.28 4.05 -3.24
CA ILE A 160 -2.03 4.58 -4.40
C ILE A 160 -2.38 3.51 -5.43
N ARG A 161 -2.13 2.25 -5.14
CA ARG A 161 -2.21 1.15 -6.11
C ARG A 161 -3.16 0.05 -5.68
N LEU A 162 -3.82 -0.53 -6.67
CA LEU A 162 -4.57 -1.76 -6.60
C LEU A 162 -3.84 -2.80 -7.46
N TYR A 163 -3.47 -3.93 -6.87
CA TYR A 163 -2.67 -4.97 -7.52
C TYR A 163 -3.49 -6.24 -7.72
N ARG A 164 -3.42 -6.88 -8.88
CA ARG A 164 -3.96 -8.22 -9.08
C ARG A 164 -3.22 -9.19 -8.15
N LYS A 165 -3.96 -9.91 -7.31
CA LYS A 165 -3.41 -10.73 -6.22
C LYS A 165 -2.33 -11.70 -6.66
N ASN A 166 -2.56 -12.49 -7.73
CA ASN A 166 -1.64 -13.53 -8.14
C ASN A 166 -0.25 -12.98 -8.51
N ILE A 167 -0.17 -11.79 -9.11
CA ILE A 167 1.10 -11.15 -9.48
C ILE A 167 1.94 -10.85 -8.24
N LEU A 168 1.30 -10.44 -7.14
CA LEU A 168 1.99 -10.21 -5.88
C LEU A 168 2.33 -11.53 -5.16
N GLN A 169 1.34 -12.42 -5.01
CA GLN A 169 1.50 -13.61 -4.17
C GLN A 169 2.54 -14.60 -4.73
N GLU A 170 2.56 -14.80 -6.05
CA GLU A 170 3.51 -15.72 -6.69
C GLU A 170 4.97 -15.27 -6.55
N ARG A 171 5.20 -13.99 -6.30
CA ARG A 171 6.54 -13.37 -6.27
C ARG A 171 6.86 -12.65 -4.96
N VAL A 172 6.03 -12.77 -3.94
CA VAL A 172 6.14 -11.95 -2.72
C VAL A 172 7.53 -12.02 -2.08
N ASP A 173 8.16 -13.20 -2.07
CA ASP A 173 9.48 -13.38 -1.47
C ASP A 173 10.62 -12.81 -2.35
N GLU A 174 10.36 -12.55 -3.63
CA GLU A 174 11.29 -11.92 -4.56
C GLU A 174 11.13 -10.39 -4.60
N LEU A 175 9.91 -9.89 -4.35
CA LEU A 175 9.57 -8.47 -4.47
C LEU A 175 10.16 -7.65 -3.32
N TYR A 176 10.13 -8.17 -2.11
CA TYR A 176 10.62 -7.50 -0.91
C TYR A 176 12.00 -8.02 -0.50
N GLN A 177 12.69 -7.25 0.31
CA GLN A 177 13.87 -7.69 1.03
C GLN A 177 13.69 -7.39 2.52
N LEU A 178 13.72 -8.42 3.35
CA LEU A 178 13.60 -8.27 4.81
C LEU A 178 14.71 -7.39 5.36
N GLY A 179 14.36 -6.53 6.31
CA GLY A 179 15.27 -5.55 6.90
C GLY A 179 15.36 -4.22 6.16
N ILE A 180 14.78 -4.11 4.95
CA ILE A 180 14.58 -2.84 4.25
C ILE A 180 13.17 -2.34 4.57
N ASN A 181 13.07 -1.33 5.45
CA ASN A 181 11.81 -0.73 5.89
C ASN A 181 11.66 0.74 5.44
N MET A 182 12.66 1.26 4.73
CA MET A 182 12.61 2.57 4.07
C MET A 182 12.81 2.35 2.58
N TRP A 183 11.88 2.84 1.75
CA TRP A 183 11.82 2.63 0.31
C TRP A 183 11.62 1.15 -0.11
N GLU A 184 11.05 0.33 0.77
CA GLU A 184 10.65 -1.05 0.46
C GLU A 184 9.61 -1.09 -0.67
N ASP A 185 8.76 -0.06 -0.77
CA ASP A 185 7.78 0.15 -1.84
C ASP A 185 8.44 0.50 -3.18
N VAL A 186 9.54 1.27 -3.16
CA VAL A 186 10.36 1.57 -4.35
C VAL A 186 10.91 0.25 -4.94
N LEU A 187 11.52 -0.57 -4.09
CA LEU A 187 12.10 -1.85 -4.51
C LEU A 187 11.01 -2.80 -5.03
N MET A 188 9.92 -2.94 -4.28
CA MET A 188 8.80 -3.81 -4.64
C MET A 188 8.19 -3.41 -5.97
N ASN A 189 7.82 -2.13 -6.13
CA ASN A 189 7.18 -1.67 -7.36
C ASN A 189 8.11 -1.73 -8.58
N MET A 190 9.41 -1.46 -8.41
CA MET A 190 10.37 -1.63 -9.51
C MET A 190 10.47 -3.10 -9.94
N ARG A 191 10.63 -4.03 -9.01
CA ARG A 191 10.68 -5.46 -9.34
C ARG A 191 9.39 -5.97 -9.97
N LEU A 192 8.23 -5.53 -9.44
CA LEU A 192 6.92 -5.90 -9.94
C LEU A 192 6.67 -5.38 -11.36
N SER A 193 7.15 -4.17 -11.69
CA SER A 193 6.88 -3.50 -12.96
C SER A 193 7.22 -4.36 -14.19
N PHE A 194 8.24 -5.20 -14.09
CA PHE A 194 8.64 -6.11 -15.18
C PHE A 194 7.75 -7.34 -15.35
N CYS A 195 6.80 -7.53 -14.44
CA CYS A 195 5.81 -8.62 -14.51
C CYS A 195 4.44 -8.14 -14.98
N LEU A 196 4.24 -6.81 -15.08
CA LEU A 196 2.98 -6.21 -15.49
C LEU A 196 2.79 -6.35 -17.00
N LYS A 197 1.55 -6.67 -17.40
CA LYS A 197 1.13 -6.68 -18.82
C LYS A 197 0.12 -5.58 -19.10
N GLN A 198 -0.74 -5.29 -18.14
CA GLN A 198 -1.82 -4.32 -18.29
C GLN A 198 -1.90 -3.42 -17.06
N ILE A 199 -1.86 -2.11 -17.29
CA ILE A 199 -2.05 -1.09 -16.26
C ILE A 199 -3.25 -0.21 -16.60
N ALA A 200 -3.84 0.41 -15.58
CA ALA A 200 -4.87 1.42 -15.77
C ALA A 200 -4.72 2.58 -14.77
N PHE A 201 -5.24 3.72 -15.14
CA PHE A 201 -5.27 4.92 -14.30
C PHE A 201 -6.70 5.22 -13.86
N CYS A 202 -6.91 5.40 -12.57
CA CYS A 202 -8.15 5.88 -11.97
C CYS A 202 -7.95 7.34 -11.53
N PRO A 203 -8.69 8.32 -12.08
CA PRO A 203 -8.45 9.74 -11.82
C PRO A 203 -8.97 10.23 -10.46
N VAL A 204 -9.39 9.31 -9.57
CA VAL A 204 -9.90 9.65 -8.23
C VAL A 204 -8.74 9.99 -7.29
N ALA A 205 -8.94 10.98 -6.43
CA ALA A 205 -7.98 11.42 -5.40
C ALA A 205 -8.53 11.13 -3.98
N GLY A 206 -9.04 9.92 -3.78
CA GLY A 206 -9.70 9.53 -2.52
C GLY A 206 -8.79 8.87 -1.48
N TYR A 207 -7.48 8.89 -1.66
CA TYR A 207 -6.52 8.50 -0.63
C TYR A 207 -5.91 9.75 0.01
N HIS A 208 -6.03 9.87 1.33
CA HIS A 208 -5.55 11.01 2.12
C HIS A 208 -4.28 10.64 2.87
N TYR A 209 -3.16 11.13 2.35
CA TYR A 209 -1.83 10.93 2.93
C TYR A 209 -1.57 11.95 4.04
N ASN A 210 -1.51 11.49 5.27
CA ASN A 210 -1.32 12.30 6.46
C ASN A 210 0.11 12.82 6.61
N GLN A 211 0.29 14.13 6.40
CA GLN A 211 1.57 14.82 6.58
C GLN A 211 1.76 15.39 8.00
N CYS A 212 0.86 15.07 8.93
CA CYS A 212 0.90 15.60 10.30
C CYS A 212 1.50 14.60 11.30
N ASN A 213 1.79 13.35 10.88
CA ASN A 213 2.44 12.37 11.73
C ASN A 213 3.95 12.58 11.76
N LEU A 214 4.45 13.30 12.77
CA LEU A 214 5.87 13.58 12.96
C LEU A 214 6.70 12.34 13.33
N ASN A 215 6.05 11.24 13.72
CA ASN A 215 6.70 9.98 14.07
C ASN A 215 6.77 9.01 12.87
N SER A 216 6.28 9.43 11.69
CA SER A 216 6.32 8.58 10.50
C SER A 216 7.76 8.31 10.05
N TYR A 217 7.98 7.17 9.40
CA TYR A 217 9.28 6.77 8.83
C TYR A 217 9.89 7.83 7.91
N THR A 218 9.07 8.62 7.24
CA THR A 218 9.52 9.67 6.33
C THR A 218 10.07 10.89 7.06
N PHE A 219 9.61 11.17 8.28
CA PHE A 219 10.10 12.28 9.11
C PHE A 219 11.31 11.91 9.95
N VAL A 220 11.33 10.70 10.52
CA VAL A 220 12.41 10.24 11.40
C VAL A 220 13.52 9.58 10.56
N ARG A 221 14.53 10.39 10.18
CA ARG A 221 15.69 9.90 9.45
C ARG A 221 16.73 9.31 10.42
N SER A 222 16.75 7.98 10.53
CA SER A 222 17.79 7.24 11.24
C SER A 222 18.95 6.85 10.32
N GLU A 223 20.11 6.48 10.88
CA GLU A 223 21.20 5.89 10.10
C GLU A 223 20.73 4.63 9.35
N GLN A 224 19.85 3.83 9.97
CA GLN A 224 19.31 2.63 9.34
C GLN A 224 18.45 2.99 8.13
N SER A 225 17.64 4.04 8.21
CA SER A 225 16.83 4.47 7.05
C SER A 225 17.71 4.95 5.90
N GLN A 226 18.82 5.64 6.18
CA GLN A 226 19.79 6.04 5.15
C GLN A 226 20.48 4.83 4.50
N ARG A 227 20.89 3.82 5.28
CA ARG A 227 21.45 2.57 4.77
C ARG A 227 20.44 1.82 3.90
N ASN A 228 19.17 1.78 4.31
CA ASN A 228 18.10 1.17 3.51
C ASN A 228 17.98 1.87 2.14
N ILE A 229 17.96 3.20 2.09
CA ILE A 229 17.87 3.96 0.84
C ILE A 229 19.03 3.63 -0.09
N LEU A 230 20.28 3.62 0.41
CA LEU A 230 21.46 3.29 -0.41
C LEU A 230 21.38 1.85 -0.96
N GLU A 231 20.94 0.90 -0.14
CA GLU A 231 20.77 -0.48 -0.59
C GLU A 231 19.65 -0.61 -1.62
N VAL A 232 18.53 0.09 -1.45
CA VAL A 232 17.45 0.13 -2.46
C VAL A 232 17.95 0.70 -3.78
N VAL A 233 18.68 1.82 -3.76
CA VAL A 233 19.27 2.39 -4.99
C VAL A 233 20.14 1.35 -5.70
N ARG A 234 21.03 0.65 -4.96
CA ARG A 234 21.87 -0.41 -5.52
C ARG A 234 21.05 -1.55 -6.14
N LEU A 235 20.01 -2.02 -5.44
CA LEU A 235 19.16 -3.11 -5.90
C LEU A 235 18.33 -2.71 -7.13
N VAL A 236 17.79 -1.50 -7.14
CA VAL A 236 17.02 -0.95 -8.27
C VAL A 236 17.92 -0.80 -9.50
N SER A 237 19.17 -0.35 -9.34
CA SER A 237 20.13 -0.29 -10.46
C SER A 237 20.33 -1.65 -11.10
N LEU A 238 20.49 -2.71 -10.31
CA LEU A 238 20.61 -4.09 -10.82
C LEU A 238 19.34 -4.57 -11.56
N VAL A 239 18.17 -4.13 -11.11
CA VAL A 239 16.90 -4.44 -11.78
C VAL A 239 16.83 -3.74 -13.14
N VAL A 240 17.19 -2.46 -13.20
CA VAL A 240 17.19 -1.66 -14.44
C VAL A 240 18.21 -2.18 -15.44
N GLU A 241 19.42 -2.53 -15.00
CA GLU A 241 20.46 -3.13 -15.87
C GLU A 241 19.97 -4.40 -16.55
N LYS A 242 19.31 -5.29 -15.81
CA LYS A 242 18.69 -6.49 -16.38
C LYS A 242 17.63 -6.16 -17.43
N TRP A 243 16.84 -5.11 -17.20
CA TRP A 243 15.81 -4.68 -18.15
C TRP A 243 16.40 -4.15 -19.45
N GLN A 244 17.48 -3.37 -19.40
CA GLN A 244 18.16 -2.85 -20.59
C GLN A 244 18.78 -3.96 -21.49
N ILE A 245 19.08 -5.13 -20.93
CA ILE A 245 19.59 -6.28 -21.69
C ILE A 245 18.46 -6.94 -22.52
N PHE A 246 17.20 -6.73 -22.17
CA PHE A 246 16.05 -7.33 -22.84
C PHE A 246 15.30 -6.38 -23.82
N MET A 247 15.72 -5.10 -23.92
CA MET A 247 15.28 -4.13 -24.92
C MET A 247 16.28 -4.02 -26.08
#